data_3ee6511e16dedd24b41a41080e75f85a
#
_entry.id   3ee6511e16dedd24b41a41080e75f85a
#
_cell.length_a   1.000
_cell.length_b   1.000
_cell.length_c   1.000
_cell.angle_alpha   90.00
_cell.angle_beta   90.00
_cell.angle_gamma   90.00
#
_symmetry.space_group_name_H-M   'P 1'
#
loop_
_entity.id
_entity.type
_entity.pdbx_description
1 polymer ?
#
loop_
_entity_poly.entity_id
_entity_poly.type
_entity_poly.pdbx_seq_one_letter_code
_entity_poly.pdbx_strand_id
1 'polypeptide(L)'
;PSNPLLKCTNVIEISKIAQRYNIPLITDDTIGSNLNINSLDYSDIVFTSLTKIFSGSGDILAGSLILNPRSKWIDKFKKALNEIDIPKLSDNDLVYLEKCSRDIEFRVINQNSNCLKLKKKLENHHAIKTVFHPENCPNFNSILKRNGGYGCLLSFELKGNIQKTKKFYNALELSKGPSLGTQFSLICPYVLLAHYNELEWAN
;
A
#
# COMPACT_ATOMS: atom_id res chain seq x y z
N PRO A 1 -3.78 -1.85 -3.93
CA PRO A 1 -3.86 -3.30 -3.72
C PRO A 1 -4.10 -3.64 -2.25
N SER A 2 -4.81 -4.76 -2.02
CA SER A 2 -5.06 -5.27 -0.67
C SER A 2 -3.83 -5.99 -0.11
N ASN A 3 -3.70 -6.03 1.21
CA ASN A 3 -2.69 -6.81 1.91
C ASN A 3 -3.37 -8.04 2.58
N PRO A 4 -2.87 -9.28 2.44
CA PRO A 4 -1.56 -9.68 1.91
C PRO A 4 -1.57 -10.13 0.44
N LEU A 5 -2.73 -10.30 -0.20
CA LEU A 5 -2.84 -10.92 -1.53
C LEU A 5 -2.43 -9.97 -2.67
N LEU A 6 -2.28 -8.68 -2.39
CA LEU A 6 -1.83 -7.63 -3.31
C LEU A 6 -2.66 -7.54 -4.60
N LYS A 7 -3.95 -7.85 -4.49
CA LYS A 7 -4.94 -7.71 -5.55
C LYS A 7 -5.60 -6.34 -5.49
N CYS A 8 -5.84 -5.74 -6.64
CA CYS A 8 -6.63 -4.54 -6.80
C CYS A 8 -8.03 -4.87 -7.31
N THR A 9 -9.00 -4.12 -6.85
CA THR A 9 -10.31 -4.03 -7.52
C THR A 9 -10.16 -3.35 -8.88
N ASN A 10 -11.10 -3.58 -9.77
CA ASN A 10 -11.18 -2.84 -11.03
C ASN A 10 -11.75 -1.44 -10.77
N VAL A 11 -10.87 -0.51 -10.37
CA VAL A 11 -11.26 0.87 -10.02
C VAL A 11 -11.91 1.61 -11.20
N ILE A 12 -11.52 1.27 -12.45
CA ILE A 12 -12.09 1.86 -13.67
C ILE A 12 -13.57 1.51 -13.78
N GLU A 13 -13.93 0.24 -13.62
CA GLU A 13 -15.33 -0.19 -13.68
C GLU A 13 -16.12 0.28 -12.46
N ILE A 14 -15.53 0.26 -11.27
CA ILE A 14 -16.16 0.79 -10.06
C ILE A 14 -16.45 2.29 -10.21
N SER A 15 -15.55 3.07 -10.82
CA SER A 15 -15.77 4.49 -11.11
C SER A 15 -17.00 4.70 -12.00
N LYS A 16 -17.16 3.91 -13.06
CA LYS A 16 -18.34 3.99 -13.94
C LYS A 16 -19.64 3.66 -13.19
N ILE A 17 -19.60 2.64 -12.32
CA ILE A 17 -20.75 2.27 -11.50
C ILE A 17 -21.08 3.39 -10.52
N ALA A 18 -20.08 3.92 -9.80
CA ALA A 18 -20.26 5.02 -8.85
C ALA A 18 -20.87 6.26 -9.53
N GLN A 19 -20.41 6.61 -10.73
CA GLN A 19 -20.97 7.70 -11.52
C GLN A 19 -22.43 7.45 -11.89
N ARG A 20 -22.77 6.22 -12.34
CA ARG A 20 -24.16 5.84 -12.67
C ARG A 20 -25.11 5.98 -11.51
N TYR A 21 -24.69 5.58 -10.32
CA TYR A 21 -25.49 5.66 -9.11
C TYR A 21 -25.34 6.98 -8.35
N ASN A 22 -24.60 7.95 -8.92
CA ASN A 22 -24.37 9.25 -8.30
C ASN A 22 -23.76 9.15 -6.90
N ILE A 23 -22.78 8.26 -6.72
CA ILE A 23 -22.05 8.00 -5.48
C ILE A 23 -20.61 8.45 -5.65
N PRO A 24 -20.00 9.18 -4.68
CA PRO A 24 -18.58 9.51 -4.74
C PRO A 24 -17.72 8.26 -4.52
N LEU A 25 -16.58 8.19 -5.23
CA LEU A 25 -15.59 7.13 -5.08
C LEU A 25 -14.37 7.64 -4.31
N ILE A 26 -14.07 6.96 -3.22
CA ILE A 26 -12.87 7.21 -2.41
C ILE A 26 -11.95 6.01 -2.54
N THR A 27 -10.66 6.23 -2.82
CA THR A 27 -9.65 5.17 -2.94
C THR A 27 -8.51 5.37 -1.96
N ASP A 28 -8.01 4.25 -1.44
CA ASP A 28 -6.76 4.18 -0.66
C ASP A 28 -5.62 3.78 -1.59
N ASP A 29 -4.64 4.65 -1.77
CA ASP A 29 -3.46 4.36 -2.57
C ASP A 29 -2.18 4.18 -1.74
N THR A 30 -2.31 3.98 -0.44
CA THR A 30 -1.17 3.84 0.49
C THR A 30 -0.12 2.84 0.00
N ILE A 31 -0.54 1.67 -0.49
CA ILE A 31 0.38 0.63 -0.99
C ILE A 31 0.79 0.90 -2.45
N GLY A 32 -0.15 1.36 -3.27
CA GLY A 32 0.09 1.66 -4.69
C GLY A 32 1.03 2.84 -4.88
N SER A 33 0.84 3.87 -4.08
CA SER A 33 1.49 5.18 -4.18
C SER A 33 1.10 5.96 -5.45
N ASN A 34 0.82 7.24 -5.27
CA ASN A 34 0.57 8.15 -6.38
C ASN A 34 1.78 8.32 -7.33
N LEU A 35 2.95 7.88 -6.93
CA LEU A 35 4.14 7.84 -7.81
C LEU A 35 4.07 6.68 -8.81
N ASN A 36 3.38 5.60 -8.47
CA ASN A 36 3.28 4.40 -9.29
C ASN A 36 1.97 4.32 -10.09
N ILE A 37 0.84 4.78 -9.53
CA ILE A 37 -0.50 4.57 -10.11
C ILE A 37 -1.29 5.87 -10.27
N ASN A 38 -2.26 5.85 -11.20
CA ASN A 38 -3.18 6.95 -11.51
C ASN A 38 -4.53 6.79 -10.80
N SER A 39 -4.55 6.64 -9.47
CA SER A 39 -5.79 6.47 -8.71
C SER A 39 -6.72 7.68 -8.79
N LEU A 40 -6.18 8.89 -8.83
CA LEU A 40 -6.95 10.14 -8.88
C LEU A 40 -7.75 10.32 -10.18
N ASP A 41 -7.33 9.69 -11.29
CA ASP A 41 -8.06 9.78 -12.56
C ASP A 41 -9.46 9.12 -12.50
N TYR A 42 -9.66 8.21 -11.56
CA TYR A 42 -10.88 7.42 -11.40
C TYR A 42 -11.64 7.70 -10.11
N SER A 43 -11.08 8.49 -9.20
CA SER A 43 -11.61 8.71 -7.86
C SER A 43 -11.94 10.17 -7.61
N ASP A 44 -12.92 10.41 -6.74
CA ASP A 44 -13.28 11.74 -6.27
C ASP A 44 -12.37 12.21 -5.13
N ILE A 45 -11.93 11.25 -4.31
CA ILE A 45 -10.94 11.46 -3.24
C ILE A 45 -9.95 10.30 -3.29
N VAL A 46 -8.67 10.63 -3.11
CA VAL A 46 -7.63 9.65 -2.81
C VAL A 46 -7.10 9.94 -1.42
N PHE A 47 -7.05 8.93 -0.56
CA PHE A 47 -6.37 9.07 0.72
C PHE A 47 -5.13 8.18 0.78
N THR A 48 -4.15 8.62 1.56
CA THR A 48 -2.85 7.95 1.70
C THR A 48 -2.39 8.03 3.14
N SER A 49 -1.97 6.92 3.72
CA SER A 49 -1.25 6.95 4.99
C SER A 49 0.18 7.47 4.78
N LEU A 50 0.45 8.67 5.28
CA LEU A 50 1.80 9.25 5.24
C LEU A 50 2.79 8.53 6.18
N THR A 51 2.28 7.77 7.14
CA THR A 51 3.05 6.88 8.03
C THR A 51 3.86 5.83 7.26
N LYS A 52 3.40 5.43 6.07
CA LYS A 52 3.94 4.27 5.32
C LYS A 52 5.06 4.70 4.35
N ILE A 53 4.82 4.58 3.07
CA ILE A 53 5.81 4.86 2.01
C ILE A 53 6.30 6.31 2.06
N PHE A 54 5.44 7.26 2.44
CA PHE A 54 5.79 8.67 2.44
C PHE A 54 6.86 8.99 3.49
N SER A 55 6.65 8.64 4.77
CA SER A 55 7.66 8.84 5.81
C SER A 55 8.86 7.89 5.65
N GLY A 56 8.60 6.65 5.27
CA GLY A 56 9.64 5.64 5.12
C GLY A 56 10.23 5.10 6.42
N SER A 57 9.74 5.53 7.58
CA SER A 57 10.23 5.14 8.91
C SER A 57 9.16 4.45 9.76
N GLY A 58 7.89 4.82 9.54
CA GLY A 58 6.77 4.25 10.28
C GLY A 58 6.59 4.80 11.70
N ASP A 59 7.23 5.92 12.01
CA ASP A 59 7.30 6.55 13.33
C ASP A 59 6.43 7.81 13.47
N ILE A 60 5.69 8.18 12.43
CA ILE A 60 4.73 9.27 12.43
C ILE A 60 3.33 8.75 12.12
N LEU A 61 2.32 9.28 12.80
CA LEU A 61 0.91 9.00 12.51
C LEU A 61 0.30 10.17 11.74
N ALA A 62 0.22 10.02 10.43
CA ALA A 62 -0.30 11.05 9.54
C ALA A 62 -0.99 10.47 8.31
N GLY A 63 -1.91 11.23 7.75
CA GLY A 63 -2.61 10.90 6.50
C GLY A 63 -2.80 12.11 5.61
N SER A 64 -3.06 11.88 4.34
CA SER A 64 -3.43 12.91 3.39
C SER A 64 -4.72 12.57 2.66
N LEU A 65 -5.50 13.59 2.34
CA LEU A 65 -6.66 13.53 1.46
C LEU A 65 -6.40 14.41 0.24
N ILE A 66 -6.48 13.83 -0.94
CA ILE A 66 -6.36 14.55 -2.21
C ILE A 66 -7.74 14.60 -2.84
N LEU A 67 -8.33 15.78 -2.91
CA LEU A 67 -9.61 16.00 -3.59
C LEU A 67 -9.36 16.14 -5.09
N ASN A 68 -10.11 15.37 -5.90
CA ASN A 68 -10.02 15.49 -7.34
C ASN A 68 -10.66 16.83 -7.78
N PRO A 69 -9.88 17.76 -8.40
CA PRO A 69 -10.42 19.06 -8.81
C PRO A 69 -11.48 18.95 -9.92
N ARG A 70 -11.54 17.82 -10.62
CA ARG A 70 -12.54 17.53 -11.66
C ARG A 70 -13.80 16.84 -11.11
N SER A 71 -13.84 16.52 -9.82
CA SER A 71 -14.99 15.87 -9.19
C SER A 71 -16.18 16.83 -9.08
N LYS A 72 -17.37 16.37 -9.47
CA LYS A 72 -18.62 17.09 -9.22
C LYS A 72 -18.97 17.25 -7.74
N TRP A 73 -18.29 16.51 -6.88
CA TRP A 73 -18.48 16.52 -5.42
C TRP A 73 -17.52 17.47 -4.70
N ILE A 74 -16.60 18.14 -5.43
CA ILE A 74 -15.48 18.91 -4.84
C ILE A 74 -15.94 19.95 -3.82
N ASP A 75 -17.01 20.69 -4.11
CA ASP A 75 -17.50 21.74 -3.20
C ASP A 75 -18.15 21.15 -1.95
N LYS A 76 -18.86 20.02 -2.09
CA LYS A 76 -19.41 19.29 -0.94
C LYS A 76 -18.31 18.77 -0.02
N PHE A 77 -17.24 18.22 -0.59
CA PHE A 77 -16.10 17.75 0.19
C PHE A 77 -15.37 18.88 0.91
N LYS A 78 -15.12 20.02 0.22
CA LYS A 78 -14.52 21.19 0.84
C LYS A 78 -15.36 21.70 2.00
N LYS A 79 -16.70 21.79 1.80
CA LYS A 79 -17.61 22.18 2.87
C LYS A 79 -17.54 21.24 4.05
N ALA A 80 -17.65 19.92 3.82
CA ALA A 80 -17.58 18.91 4.88
C ALA A 80 -16.26 18.95 5.65
N LEU A 81 -15.13 19.12 4.96
CA LEU A 81 -13.81 19.23 5.60
C LEU A 81 -13.66 20.48 6.47
N ASN A 82 -14.31 21.59 6.09
CA ASN A 82 -14.33 22.81 6.91
C ASN A 82 -15.21 22.71 8.16
N GLU A 83 -16.16 21.76 8.17
CA GLU A 83 -17.06 21.52 9.30
C GLU A 83 -16.52 20.47 10.29
N ILE A 84 -15.48 19.75 9.92
CA ILE A 84 -14.85 18.70 10.75
C ILE A 84 -13.65 19.32 11.47
N ASP A 85 -13.58 19.10 12.79
CA ASP A 85 -12.36 19.41 13.54
C ASP A 85 -11.30 18.32 13.25
N ILE A 86 -10.40 18.63 12.33
CA ILE A 86 -9.31 17.72 11.95
C ILE A 86 -8.13 17.95 12.88
N PRO A 87 -7.67 16.91 13.61
CA PRO A 87 -6.49 17.03 14.44
C PRO A 87 -5.28 17.53 13.62
N LYS A 88 -4.66 18.59 14.08
CA LYS A 88 -3.46 19.16 13.43
C LYS A 88 -2.24 18.32 13.82
N LEU A 89 -1.36 18.16 12.85
CA LEU A 89 -0.03 17.61 13.13
C LEU A 89 0.79 18.62 13.94
N SER A 90 1.70 18.12 14.77
CA SER A 90 2.66 18.98 15.45
C SER A 90 3.64 19.62 14.46
N ASP A 91 4.22 20.76 14.82
CA ASP A 91 5.24 21.42 13.99
C ASP A 91 6.45 20.49 13.74
N ASN A 92 6.82 19.67 14.73
CA ASN A 92 7.88 18.68 14.57
C ASN A 92 7.53 17.63 13.53
N ASP A 93 6.29 17.12 13.53
CA ASP A 93 5.82 16.16 12.54
C ASP A 93 5.77 16.76 11.15
N LEU A 94 5.36 18.03 11.01
CA LEU A 94 5.34 18.74 9.73
C LEU A 94 6.76 18.90 9.15
N VAL A 95 7.72 19.33 9.97
CA VAL A 95 9.14 19.43 9.59
C VAL A 95 9.70 18.07 9.20
N TYR A 96 9.34 17.03 9.95
CA TYR A 96 9.78 15.67 9.64
C TYR A 96 9.20 15.17 8.30
N LEU A 97 7.91 15.32 8.07
CA LEU A 97 7.27 14.95 6.80
C LEU A 97 7.85 15.73 5.61
N GLU A 98 8.14 17.00 5.80
CA GLU A 98 8.80 17.79 4.77
C GLU A 98 10.16 17.19 4.39
N LYS A 99 10.99 16.84 5.37
CA LYS A 99 12.28 16.16 5.12
C LYS A 99 12.09 14.85 4.36
N CYS A 100 11.11 14.03 4.75
CA CYS A 100 10.79 12.76 4.11
C CYS A 100 10.32 12.93 2.65
N SER A 101 9.74 14.10 2.31
CA SER A 101 9.27 14.37 0.96
C SER A 101 10.39 14.56 -0.06
N ARG A 102 11.57 14.97 0.39
CA ARG A 102 12.69 15.41 -0.48
C ARG A 102 13.28 14.27 -1.32
N ASP A 103 13.25 13.04 -0.83
CA ASP A 103 13.84 11.87 -1.48
C ASP A 103 12.83 10.75 -1.81
N ILE A 104 11.53 11.02 -1.65
CA ILE A 104 10.48 10.01 -1.80
C ILE A 104 10.50 9.34 -3.18
N GLU A 105 10.70 10.11 -4.26
CA GLU A 105 10.76 9.57 -5.61
C GLU A 105 11.91 8.57 -5.76
N PHE A 106 13.10 8.95 -5.29
CA PHE A 106 14.27 8.08 -5.32
C PHE A 106 14.03 6.80 -4.50
N ARG A 107 13.44 6.92 -3.30
CA ARG A 107 13.11 5.77 -2.45
C ARG A 107 12.11 4.83 -3.14
N VAL A 108 11.03 5.37 -3.71
CA VAL A 108 10.02 4.55 -4.38
C VAL A 108 10.59 3.83 -5.60
N ILE A 109 11.41 4.47 -6.42
CA ILE A 109 12.08 3.83 -7.56
C ILE A 109 12.96 2.66 -7.08
N ASN A 110 13.75 2.86 -6.05
CA ASN A 110 14.60 1.80 -5.48
C ASN A 110 13.77 0.67 -4.87
N GLN A 111 12.72 0.99 -4.12
CA GLN A 111 11.81 0.02 -3.54
C GLN A 111 11.13 -0.83 -4.62
N ASN A 112 10.61 -0.21 -5.69
CA ASN A 112 10.03 -0.92 -6.84
C ASN A 112 11.03 -1.93 -7.43
N SER A 113 12.27 -1.48 -7.69
CA SER A 113 13.32 -2.31 -8.28
C SER A 113 13.72 -3.47 -7.37
N ASN A 114 13.93 -3.19 -6.09
CA ASN A 114 14.36 -4.19 -5.11
C ASN A 114 13.28 -5.24 -4.85
N CYS A 115 12.02 -4.82 -4.71
CA CYS A 115 10.89 -5.72 -4.51
C CYS A 115 10.71 -6.65 -5.71
N LEU A 116 10.80 -6.13 -6.93
CA LEU A 116 10.71 -6.92 -8.16
C LEU A 116 11.85 -7.95 -8.29
N LYS A 117 13.08 -7.56 -7.93
CA LYS A 117 14.23 -8.49 -7.89
C LYS A 117 14.03 -9.60 -6.85
N LEU A 118 13.53 -9.24 -5.67
CA LEU A 118 13.22 -10.21 -4.62
C LEU A 118 12.10 -11.17 -5.06
N LYS A 119 11.01 -10.64 -5.64
CA LYS A 119 9.92 -11.44 -6.20
C LYS A 119 10.47 -12.52 -7.14
N LYS A 120 11.28 -12.13 -8.14
CA LYS A 120 11.86 -13.07 -9.11
C LYS A 120 12.72 -14.15 -8.45
N LYS A 121 13.50 -13.80 -7.41
CA LYS A 121 14.29 -14.78 -6.65
C LYS A 121 13.40 -15.76 -5.89
N LEU A 122 12.34 -15.28 -5.26
CA LEU A 122 11.41 -16.11 -4.50
C LEU A 122 10.63 -17.05 -5.41
N GLU A 123 10.14 -16.59 -6.56
CA GLU A 123 9.41 -17.42 -7.53
C GLU A 123 10.24 -18.60 -8.05
N ASN A 124 11.56 -18.42 -8.16
CA ASN A 124 12.48 -19.47 -8.60
C ASN A 124 13.01 -20.34 -7.44
N HIS A 125 12.61 -20.09 -6.20
CA HIS A 125 13.14 -20.83 -5.06
C HIS A 125 12.29 -22.05 -4.74
N HIS A 126 12.91 -23.22 -4.65
CA HIS A 126 12.24 -24.51 -4.48
C HIS A 126 11.34 -24.62 -3.23
N ALA A 127 11.65 -23.88 -2.15
CA ALA A 127 10.87 -23.87 -0.91
C ALA A 127 9.67 -22.93 -0.92
N ILE A 128 9.50 -22.10 -1.96
CA ILE A 128 8.38 -21.17 -2.11
C ILE A 128 7.25 -21.86 -2.86
N LYS A 129 6.03 -21.73 -2.33
CA LYS A 129 4.81 -22.25 -2.95
C LYS A 129 4.18 -21.22 -3.89
N THR A 130 3.99 -20.01 -3.40
CA THR A 130 3.33 -18.92 -4.13
C THR A 130 3.95 -17.59 -3.72
N VAL A 131 4.06 -16.65 -4.67
CA VAL A 131 4.40 -15.25 -4.41
C VAL A 131 3.25 -14.37 -4.89
N PHE A 132 2.77 -13.50 -4.02
CA PHE A 132 1.76 -12.48 -4.33
C PHE A 132 2.45 -11.13 -4.51
N HIS A 133 2.16 -10.47 -5.62
CA HIS A 133 2.77 -9.19 -5.97
C HIS A 133 1.86 -8.44 -6.94
N PRO A 134 1.80 -7.09 -6.89
CA PRO A 134 0.91 -6.31 -7.75
C PRO A 134 1.14 -6.49 -9.27
N GLU A 135 2.36 -6.85 -9.69
CA GLU A 135 2.68 -7.16 -11.10
C GLU A 135 1.76 -8.26 -11.67
N ASN A 136 1.32 -9.19 -10.84
CA ASN A 136 0.44 -10.29 -11.22
C ASN A 136 -1.05 -9.90 -11.20
N CYS A 137 -1.38 -8.62 -10.97
CA CYS A 137 -2.74 -8.13 -10.89
C CYS A 137 -3.10 -7.27 -12.13
N PRO A 138 -3.94 -7.77 -13.07
CA PRO A 138 -4.33 -7.00 -14.25
C PRO A 138 -4.97 -5.64 -13.93
N ASN A 139 -5.77 -5.57 -12.86
CA ASN A 139 -6.40 -4.32 -12.43
C ASN A 139 -5.39 -3.28 -11.92
N PHE A 140 -4.27 -3.71 -11.32
CA PHE A 140 -3.19 -2.80 -10.95
C PHE A 140 -2.48 -2.29 -12.21
N ASN A 141 -2.20 -3.18 -13.15
CA ASN A 141 -1.54 -2.83 -14.41
C ASN A 141 -2.36 -1.82 -15.23
N SER A 142 -3.70 -1.87 -15.17
CA SER A 142 -4.57 -0.96 -15.92
C SER A 142 -4.51 0.50 -15.46
N ILE A 143 -4.02 0.76 -14.23
CA ILE A 143 -3.88 2.10 -13.66
C ILE A 143 -2.41 2.48 -13.40
N LEU A 144 -1.48 1.65 -13.83
CA LEU A 144 -0.05 1.88 -13.67
C LEU A 144 0.39 3.11 -14.48
N LYS A 145 1.18 3.98 -13.91
CA LYS A 145 1.81 5.10 -14.63
C LYS A 145 2.89 4.58 -15.59
N ARG A 146 3.16 5.33 -16.65
CA ARG A 146 4.19 4.99 -17.64
C ARG A 146 5.56 4.70 -16.99
N ASN A 147 5.94 5.48 -15.98
CA ASN A 147 7.19 5.33 -15.24
C ASN A 147 6.96 4.74 -13.85
N GLY A 148 5.78 4.22 -13.57
CA GLY A 148 5.44 3.62 -12.29
C GLY A 148 6.01 2.23 -12.13
N GLY A 149 6.02 1.75 -10.89
CA GLY A 149 6.41 0.40 -10.54
C GLY A 149 5.36 -0.26 -9.63
N TYR A 150 5.70 -1.42 -9.12
CA TYR A 150 4.76 -2.28 -8.41
C TYR A 150 4.81 -2.15 -6.88
N GLY A 151 5.54 -1.16 -6.38
CA GLY A 151 5.65 -0.90 -4.93
C GLY A 151 6.70 -1.75 -4.23
N CYS A 152 6.68 -1.65 -2.91
CA CYS A 152 7.70 -2.24 -2.02
C CYS A 152 7.20 -3.49 -1.29
N LEU A 153 5.99 -3.94 -1.57
CA LEU A 153 5.34 -5.00 -0.80
C LEU A 153 5.13 -6.24 -1.65
N LEU A 154 5.50 -7.37 -1.11
CA LEU A 154 5.13 -8.69 -1.60
C LEU A 154 4.77 -9.60 -0.43
N SER A 155 4.01 -10.63 -0.69
CA SER A 155 3.81 -11.71 0.26
C SER A 155 4.06 -13.07 -0.41
N PHE A 156 4.34 -14.09 0.38
CA PHE A 156 4.62 -15.42 -0.15
C PHE A 156 4.23 -16.52 0.84
N GLU A 157 3.97 -17.67 0.28
CA GLU A 157 3.72 -18.91 1.01
C GLU A 157 4.92 -19.85 0.89
N LEU A 158 5.31 -20.46 2.01
CA LEU A 158 6.33 -21.51 2.03
C LEU A 158 5.70 -22.88 1.77
N LYS A 159 6.44 -23.77 1.12
CA LYS A 159 6.10 -25.18 1.06
C LYS A 159 6.41 -25.85 2.40
N GLY A 160 5.44 -26.59 2.91
CA GLY A 160 5.60 -27.37 4.14
C GLY A 160 4.58 -26.99 5.20
N ASN A 161 4.92 -27.23 6.45
CA ASN A 161 4.02 -27.01 7.58
C ASN A 161 4.39 -25.77 8.39
N ILE A 162 3.53 -25.43 9.34
CA ILE A 162 3.71 -24.27 10.23
C ILE A 162 5.03 -24.27 11.00
N GLN A 163 5.57 -25.45 11.34
CA GLN A 163 6.85 -25.55 12.07
C GLN A 163 8.03 -25.08 11.20
N LYS A 164 8.03 -25.45 9.92
CA LYS A 164 9.02 -24.98 8.95
C LYS A 164 8.92 -23.47 8.74
N THR A 165 7.70 -22.95 8.65
CA THR A 165 7.45 -21.50 8.52
C THR A 165 7.95 -20.73 9.73
N LYS A 166 7.68 -21.21 10.96
CA LYS A 166 8.21 -20.61 12.20
C LYS A 166 9.74 -20.64 12.24
N LYS A 167 10.35 -21.77 11.88
CA LYS A 167 11.81 -21.90 11.85
C LYS A 167 12.43 -20.91 10.84
N PHE A 168 11.88 -20.82 9.64
CA PHE A 168 12.31 -19.88 8.62
C PHE A 168 12.18 -18.44 9.13
N TYR A 169 11.02 -18.02 9.61
CA TYR A 169 10.77 -16.67 10.11
C TYR A 169 11.74 -16.28 11.23
N ASN A 170 11.97 -17.18 12.19
CA ASN A 170 12.85 -16.93 13.31
C ASN A 170 14.34 -16.82 12.91
N ALA A 171 14.75 -17.55 11.86
CA ALA A 171 16.14 -17.54 11.37
C ALA A 171 16.48 -16.31 10.51
N LEU A 172 15.46 -15.55 10.07
CA LEU A 172 15.72 -14.35 9.28
C LEU A 172 16.26 -13.21 10.14
N GLU A 173 17.42 -12.70 9.75
CA GLU A 173 18.06 -11.50 10.33
C GLU A 173 17.49 -10.22 9.68
N LEU A 174 16.17 -10.04 9.79
CA LEU A 174 15.42 -8.88 9.30
C LEU A 174 14.62 -8.26 10.44
N SER A 175 14.35 -6.97 10.33
CA SER A 175 13.40 -6.30 11.23
C SER A 175 12.02 -6.97 11.14
N LYS A 176 11.39 -7.19 12.28
CA LYS A 176 10.10 -7.89 12.40
C LYS A 176 9.05 -6.91 12.88
N GLY A 177 7.96 -6.79 12.13
CA GLY A 177 6.87 -5.88 12.51
C GLY A 177 5.78 -5.79 11.43
N PRO A 178 4.59 -5.27 11.82
CA PRO A 178 3.41 -5.24 10.95
C PRO A 178 3.38 -4.07 9.96
N SER A 179 4.30 -3.11 10.03
CA SER A 179 4.32 -1.94 9.16
C SER A 179 4.79 -2.27 7.75
N LEU A 180 4.71 -1.31 6.85
CA LEU A 180 5.18 -1.41 5.47
C LEU A 180 5.70 -0.05 4.96
N GLY A 181 6.40 -0.05 3.83
CA GLY A 181 6.88 1.18 3.18
C GLY A 181 8.15 1.75 3.79
N THR A 182 8.78 1.07 4.73
CA THR A 182 10.00 1.51 5.41
C THR A 182 11.23 1.49 4.50
N GLN A 183 12.25 2.28 4.85
CA GLN A 183 13.54 2.32 4.16
C GLN A 183 14.39 1.07 4.42
N PHE A 184 14.01 0.25 5.37
CA PHE A 184 14.61 -1.04 5.70
C PHE A 184 13.62 -2.18 5.48
N SER A 185 14.13 -3.40 5.32
CA SER A 185 13.28 -4.55 5.09
C SER A 185 12.57 -4.98 6.37
N LEU A 186 11.25 -5.17 6.27
CA LEU A 186 10.40 -5.71 7.31
C LEU A 186 9.78 -7.03 6.88
N ILE A 187 9.62 -7.94 7.82
CA ILE A 187 8.85 -9.16 7.61
C ILE A 187 7.86 -9.36 8.77
N CYS A 188 6.66 -9.84 8.44
CA CYS A 188 5.69 -10.23 9.46
C CYS A 188 4.95 -11.50 9.08
N PRO A 189 4.53 -12.34 10.05
CA PRO A 189 3.65 -13.47 9.83
C PRO A 189 2.20 -12.96 9.73
N TYR A 190 1.84 -12.42 8.56
CA TYR A 190 0.62 -11.62 8.39
C TYR A 190 -0.65 -12.32 8.88
N VAL A 191 -0.88 -13.57 8.46
CA VAL A 191 -2.08 -14.34 8.86
C VAL A 191 -2.16 -14.47 10.37
N LEU A 192 -1.04 -14.76 11.03
CA LEU A 192 -1.00 -14.86 12.50
C LEU A 192 -1.29 -13.53 13.19
N LEU A 193 -0.81 -12.41 12.64
CA LEU A 193 -1.01 -11.09 13.25
C LEU A 193 -2.40 -10.53 12.98
N ALA A 194 -2.88 -10.64 11.74
CA ALA A 194 -4.14 -10.02 11.32
C ALA A 194 -5.37 -10.89 11.63
N HIS A 195 -5.20 -12.21 11.69
CA HIS A 195 -6.29 -13.19 11.82
C HIS A 195 -6.10 -14.14 12.99
N TYR A 196 -5.48 -13.68 14.09
CA TYR A 196 -5.14 -14.52 15.24
C TYR A 196 -6.34 -15.29 15.81
N ASN A 197 -7.51 -14.66 15.86
CA ASN A 197 -8.74 -15.28 16.34
C ASN A 197 -9.55 -16.00 15.25
N GLU A 198 -9.05 -16.04 14.01
CA GLU A 198 -9.74 -16.55 12.82
C GLU A 198 -8.85 -17.49 12.01
N LEU A 199 -7.87 -18.14 12.67
CA LEU A 199 -6.85 -18.95 11.99
C LEU A 199 -7.44 -20.15 11.24
N GLU A 200 -8.56 -20.71 11.70
CA GLU A 200 -9.26 -21.81 11.03
C GLU A 200 -9.86 -21.36 9.68
N TRP A 201 -10.34 -20.13 9.63
CA TRP A 201 -10.86 -19.53 8.39
C TRP A 201 -9.74 -19.02 7.46
N ALA A 202 -8.66 -18.52 8.02
CA ALA A 202 -7.59 -17.84 7.26
C ALA A 202 -6.55 -18.80 6.66
N ASN A 203 -6.53 -20.08 7.05
CA ASN A 203 -5.65 -21.13 6.54
C ASN A 203 -6.36 -21.98 5.43
#